data_3efb5b0243b537f93394f1e0da256425
#
_entry.id   3efb5b0243b537f93394f1e0da256425
#
_cell.length_a   1.000
_cell.length_b   1.000
_cell.length_c   1.000
_cell.angle_alpha   90.00
_cell.angle_beta   90.00
_cell.angle_gamma   90.00
#
_symmetry.space_group_name_H-M   'P 1'
#
loop_
_entity.id
_entity.type
_entity.pdbx_description
1 polymer ?
#
loop_
_entity_poly.entity_id
_entity_poly.type
_entity_poly.pdbx_seq_one_letter_code
_entity_poly.pdbx_strand_id
1 'polypeptide(L)'
;TPVLREITNDKAMGVHKSRFFENAATPNLSVSLDKDVSLAAFQAFKEAMDTNHGGYTNAYKTLYLGGGADVKVIGDNFAAMDFKNIQGHGETRIAAAGGVPPIIVGLSEGLASATYSNYAQARRRFADGTMHPLWQNAAGCFANIVQSPGADVRLWYDSRDVPFLREDQKDAAEIQKAQAATINGLIMAGFKPEGA
;
A
#
# COMPACT_ATOMS: atom_id res chain seq x y z
N THR A 1 -1.73 -3.43 -18.29
CA THR A 1 -2.62 -3.89 -17.20
C THR A 1 -2.97 -2.72 -16.29
N PRO A 2 -4.18 -2.66 -15.69
CA PRO A 2 -4.60 -1.59 -14.78
C PRO A 2 -3.59 -1.34 -13.63
N VAL A 3 -3.03 -2.40 -13.07
CA VAL A 3 -2.05 -2.34 -11.97
C VAL A 3 -0.78 -1.59 -12.35
N LEU A 4 -0.26 -1.78 -13.56
CA LEU A 4 0.94 -1.06 -14.02
C LEU A 4 0.71 0.46 -14.04
N ARG A 5 -0.50 0.90 -14.37
CA ARG A 5 -0.86 2.32 -14.34
C ARG A 5 -0.84 2.84 -12.91
N GLU A 6 -1.42 2.12 -11.95
CA GLU A 6 -1.43 2.53 -10.54
C GLU A 6 0.00 2.62 -9.99
N ILE A 7 0.86 1.64 -10.27
CA ILE A 7 2.28 1.66 -9.87
C ILE A 7 3.00 2.86 -10.50
N THR A 8 2.75 3.15 -11.78
CA THR A 8 3.37 4.28 -12.47
C THR A 8 2.90 5.62 -11.88
N ASN A 9 1.61 5.74 -11.56
CA ASN A 9 1.04 6.93 -10.94
C ASN A 9 1.61 7.15 -9.53
N ASP A 10 1.68 6.10 -8.71
CA ASP A 10 2.25 6.16 -7.36
C ASP A 10 3.72 6.61 -7.40
N LYS A 11 4.51 6.03 -8.31
CA LYS A 11 5.90 6.46 -8.55
C LYS A 11 5.98 7.92 -9.01
N ALA A 12 5.12 8.35 -9.93
CA ALA A 12 5.09 9.73 -10.42
C ALA A 12 4.74 10.71 -9.30
N MET A 13 3.79 10.35 -8.42
CA MET A 13 3.42 11.14 -7.24
C MET A 13 4.57 11.23 -6.24
N GLY A 14 5.29 10.14 -6.00
CA GLY A 14 6.49 10.14 -5.15
C GLY A 14 7.56 11.09 -5.68
N VAL A 15 7.84 11.05 -6.99
CA VAL A 15 8.77 11.97 -7.65
C VAL A 15 8.29 13.41 -7.57
N HIS A 16 7.01 13.67 -7.82
CA HIS A 16 6.43 15.03 -7.73
C HIS A 16 6.57 15.59 -6.31
N LYS A 17 6.25 14.79 -5.30
CA LYS A 17 6.41 15.16 -3.88
C LYS A 17 7.87 15.47 -3.53
N SER A 18 8.82 14.65 -4.00
CA SER A 18 10.24 14.89 -3.80
C SER A 18 10.68 16.22 -4.43
N ARG A 19 10.30 16.47 -5.68
CA ARG A 19 10.61 17.71 -6.39
C ARG A 19 9.98 18.94 -5.74
N PHE A 20 8.77 18.80 -5.21
CA PHE A 20 8.13 19.88 -4.48
C PHE A 20 8.95 20.29 -3.25
N PHE A 21 9.45 19.33 -2.47
CA PHE A 21 10.29 19.63 -1.32
C PHE A 21 11.69 20.10 -1.72
N GLU A 22 12.30 19.55 -2.77
CA GLU A 22 13.58 20.00 -3.30
C GLU A 22 13.54 21.47 -3.74
N ASN A 23 12.41 21.92 -4.28
CA ASN A 23 12.19 23.31 -4.67
C ASN A 23 11.64 24.20 -3.53
N ALA A 24 11.89 23.83 -2.26
CA ALA A 24 11.50 24.57 -1.06
C ALA A 24 10.00 24.72 -0.85
N ALA A 25 9.20 23.81 -1.40
CA ALA A 25 7.73 23.85 -1.32
C ALA A 25 7.13 25.20 -1.79
N THR A 26 7.89 25.96 -2.56
CA THR A 26 7.39 27.21 -3.14
C THR A 26 6.67 26.91 -4.44
N PRO A 27 5.50 27.49 -4.67
CA PRO A 27 4.90 27.48 -5.99
C PRO A 27 5.87 28.10 -6.98
N ASN A 28 5.79 27.69 -8.25
CA ASN A 28 6.57 28.32 -9.31
C ASN A 28 6.35 29.82 -9.29
N LEU A 29 7.40 30.55 -8.99
CA LEU A 29 7.39 32.01 -8.99
C LEU A 29 7.77 32.52 -10.37
N SER A 30 7.01 33.45 -10.91
CA SER A 30 7.45 34.28 -12.03
C SER A 30 7.96 35.60 -11.49
N VAL A 31 9.22 35.83 -11.69
CA VAL A 31 9.86 37.13 -11.37
C VAL A 31 10.07 37.89 -12.67
N SER A 32 9.39 39.01 -12.81
CA SER A 32 9.59 39.93 -13.93
C SER A 32 10.45 41.09 -13.47
N LEU A 33 11.57 41.29 -14.11
CA LEU A 33 12.44 42.45 -13.90
C LEU A 33 12.12 43.54 -14.93
N ASP A 34 12.51 44.79 -14.61
CA ASP A 34 12.35 45.91 -15.53
C ASP A 34 13.15 45.69 -16.82
N LYS A 35 12.66 46.26 -17.94
CA LYS A 35 13.25 46.11 -19.28
C LYS A 35 14.65 46.67 -19.39
N ASP A 36 15.03 47.58 -18.49
CA ASP A 36 16.33 48.24 -18.49
C ASP A 36 17.44 47.46 -17.75
N VAL A 37 17.10 46.26 -17.24
CA VAL A 37 18.08 45.40 -16.55
C VAL A 37 18.99 44.73 -17.57
N SER A 38 20.30 44.89 -17.39
CA SER A 38 21.29 44.25 -18.25
C SER A 38 21.28 42.72 -18.11
N LEU A 39 21.67 42.01 -19.17
CA LEU A 39 21.75 40.54 -19.15
C LEU A 39 22.66 40.01 -18.01
N ALA A 40 23.78 40.72 -17.73
CA ALA A 40 24.68 40.34 -16.64
C ALA A 40 24.02 40.49 -15.26
N ALA A 41 23.26 41.55 -15.04
CA ALA A 41 22.52 41.76 -13.80
C ALA A 41 21.38 40.73 -13.65
N PHE A 42 20.72 40.33 -14.74
CA PHE A 42 19.71 39.26 -14.72
C PHE A 42 20.32 37.90 -14.34
N GLN A 43 21.48 37.56 -14.91
CA GLN A 43 22.20 36.31 -14.57
C GLN A 43 22.63 36.28 -13.11
N ALA A 44 23.22 37.35 -12.59
CA ALA A 44 23.59 37.46 -11.19
C ALA A 44 22.39 37.35 -10.25
N PHE A 45 21.28 37.96 -10.61
CA PHE A 45 20.01 37.83 -9.87
C PHE A 45 19.54 36.39 -9.84
N LYS A 46 19.53 35.67 -10.98
CA LYS A 46 19.15 34.29 -11.09
C LYS A 46 20.02 33.37 -10.19
N GLU A 47 21.33 33.52 -10.26
CA GLU A 47 22.27 32.77 -9.43
C GLU A 47 22.05 33.02 -7.92
N ALA A 48 21.83 34.27 -7.55
CA ALA A 48 21.55 34.65 -6.17
C ALA A 48 20.22 34.02 -5.68
N MET A 49 19.18 33.98 -6.52
CA MET A 49 17.90 33.35 -6.21
C MET A 49 18.07 31.85 -6.03
N ASP A 50 18.72 31.17 -6.97
CA ASP A 50 18.92 29.71 -6.91
C ASP A 50 19.74 29.31 -5.67
N THR A 51 20.74 30.11 -5.30
CA THR A 51 21.63 29.83 -4.16
C THR A 51 20.98 30.12 -2.80
N ASN A 52 20.26 31.24 -2.69
CA ASN A 52 19.74 31.71 -1.41
C ASN A 52 18.32 31.27 -1.09
N HIS A 53 17.51 30.94 -2.10
CA HIS A 53 16.10 30.61 -1.96
C HIS A 53 15.73 29.24 -2.56
N GLY A 54 16.64 28.58 -3.28
CA GLY A 54 16.43 27.22 -3.77
C GLY A 54 16.60 26.17 -2.68
N GLY A 55 15.83 25.07 -2.76
CA GLY A 55 15.93 23.92 -1.89
C GLY A 55 15.21 24.05 -0.53
N TYR A 56 14.93 22.90 0.11
CA TYR A 56 14.17 22.83 1.36
C TYR A 56 14.88 23.50 2.56
N THR A 57 16.20 23.58 2.53
CA THR A 57 17.01 24.24 3.58
C THR A 57 16.84 25.76 3.61
N ASN A 58 16.38 26.34 2.52
CA ASN A 58 16.15 27.77 2.35
C ASN A 58 14.65 28.14 2.40
N ALA A 59 13.78 27.18 2.72
CA ALA A 59 12.35 27.41 2.83
C ALA A 59 12.03 28.53 3.85
N TYR A 60 11.03 29.33 3.55
CA TYR A 60 10.55 30.46 4.39
C TYR A 60 11.55 31.62 4.59
N LYS A 61 12.66 31.67 3.87
CA LYS A 61 13.49 32.86 3.90
C LYS A 61 12.80 34.05 3.24
N THR A 62 12.94 35.23 3.87
CA THR A 62 12.37 36.45 3.31
C THR A 62 13.05 36.81 2.01
N LEU A 63 12.25 37.05 0.97
CA LEU A 63 12.71 37.50 -0.33
C LEU A 63 12.64 39.03 -0.38
N TYR A 64 13.78 39.66 -0.61
CA TYR A 64 13.86 41.12 -0.83
C TYR A 64 14.06 41.39 -2.31
N LEU A 65 13.18 42.16 -2.88
CA LEU A 65 13.21 42.52 -4.31
C LEU A 65 13.39 44.03 -4.45
N GLY A 66 14.25 44.41 -5.38
CA GLY A 66 14.48 45.80 -5.72
C GLY A 66 14.39 46.02 -7.25
N GLY A 67 14.52 47.26 -7.71
CA GLY A 67 14.63 47.57 -9.15
C GLY A 67 13.33 47.30 -9.95
N GLY A 68 12.15 47.52 -9.37
CA GLY A 68 10.87 47.35 -10.09
C GLY A 68 10.47 45.91 -10.35
N ALA A 69 11.05 44.93 -9.65
CA ALA A 69 10.68 43.53 -9.79
C ALA A 69 9.24 43.25 -9.33
N ASP A 70 8.48 42.63 -10.17
CA ASP A 70 7.12 42.12 -9.87
C ASP A 70 7.17 40.61 -9.73
N VAL A 71 6.56 40.06 -8.66
CA VAL A 71 6.53 38.62 -8.37
C VAL A 71 5.10 38.12 -8.38
N LYS A 72 4.86 37.14 -9.23
CA LYS A 72 3.58 36.43 -9.29
C LYS A 72 3.79 34.95 -8.98
N VAL A 73 2.96 34.44 -8.07
CA VAL A 73 2.85 33.02 -7.81
C VAL A 73 2.02 32.38 -8.91
N ILE A 74 2.61 31.45 -9.67
CA ILE A 74 1.94 30.78 -10.81
C ILE A 74 1.45 29.38 -10.45
N GLY A 75 1.93 28.82 -9.34
CA GLY A 75 1.62 27.44 -8.95
C GLY A 75 0.39 27.30 -8.08
N ASP A 76 -0.21 26.10 -8.11
CA ASP A 76 -1.30 25.72 -7.23
C ASP A 76 -0.81 25.54 -5.78
N ASN A 77 -1.69 25.82 -4.83
CA ASN A 77 -1.41 25.65 -3.43
C ASN A 77 -1.33 24.14 -3.09
N PHE A 78 -0.21 23.69 -2.49
CA PHE A 78 -0.02 22.31 -2.05
C PHE A 78 -1.15 21.81 -1.12
N ALA A 79 -1.72 22.69 -0.31
CA ALA A 79 -2.87 22.38 0.54
C ALA A 79 -4.14 22.02 -0.24
N ALA A 80 -4.27 22.44 -1.49
CA ALA A 80 -5.39 22.09 -2.37
C ALA A 80 -5.21 20.70 -3.01
N MET A 81 -4.00 20.14 -2.99
CA MET A 81 -3.71 18.81 -3.51
C MET A 81 -3.81 17.80 -2.38
N ASP A 82 -4.90 17.03 -2.35
CA ASP A 82 -5.13 15.99 -1.33
C ASP A 82 -4.25 14.75 -1.58
N PHE A 83 -2.94 14.93 -1.45
CA PHE A 83 -1.95 13.87 -1.68
C PHE A 83 -2.16 12.65 -0.80
N LYS A 84 -2.63 12.85 0.43
CA LYS A 84 -2.84 11.76 1.37
C LYS A 84 -3.91 10.79 0.87
N ASN A 85 -5.03 11.32 0.42
CA ASN A 85 -6.14 10.50 -0.06
C ASN A 85 -5.80 9.87 -1.42
N ILE A 86 -5.19 10.62 -2.34
CA ILE A 86 -4.83 10.09 -3.66
C ILE A 86 -3.79 8.96 -3.52
N GLN A 87 -2.78 9.13 -2.70
CA GLN A 87 -1.75 8.10 -2.47
C GLN A 87 -2.33 6.87 -1.76
N GLY A 88 -3.14 7.06 -0.70
CA GLY A 88 -3.78 5.97 0.02
C GLY A 88 -4.66 5.10 -0.88
N HIS A 89 -5.44 5.71 -1.76
CA HIS A 89 -6.25 4.98 -2.74
C HIS A 89 -5.40 4.21 -3.77
N GLY A 90 -4.26 4.76 -4.20
CA GLY A 90 -3.31 4.09 -5.10
C GLY A 90 -2.72 2.83 -4.47
N GLU A 91 -2.20 2.95 -3.27
CA GLU A 91 -1.62 1.84 -2.49
C GLU A 91 -2.65 0.72 -2.24
N THR A 92 -3.88 1.08 -1.88
CA THR A 92 -4.98 0.14 -1.65
C THR A 92 -5.34 -0.64 -2.93
N ARG A 93 -5.37 0.01 -4.09
CA ARG A 93 -5.61 -0.66 -5.38
C ARG A 93 -4.49 -1.62 -5.75
N ILE A 94 -3.24 -1.25 -5.49
CA ILE A 94 -2.09 -2.12 -5.71
C ILE A 94 -2.19 -3.36 -4.82
N ALA A 95 -2.46 -3.18 -3.52
CA ALA A 95 -2.66 -4.28 -2.58
C ALA A 95 -3.82 -5.19 -3.00
N ALA A 96 -4.96 -4.62 -3.38
CA ALA A 96 -6.14 -5.36 -3.85
C ALA A 96 -5.84 -6.17 -5.12
N ALA A 97 -5.05 -5.62 -6.04
CA ALA A 97 -4.64 -6.32 -7.25
C ALA A 97 -3.70 -7.51 -6.97
N GLY A 98 -2.92 -7.45 -5.90
CA GLY A 98 -2.14 -8.58 -5.37
C GLY A 98 -2.97 -9.56 -4.54
N GLY A 99 -4.27 -9.29 -4.33
CA GLY A 99 -5.14 -10.08 -3.46
C GLY A 99 -4.80 -9.93 -1.97
N VAL A 100 -4.10 -8.85 -1.59
CA VAL A 100 -3.68 -8.60 -0.20
C VAL A 100 -4.62 -7.57 0.44
N PRO A 101 -5.31 -7.90 1.54
CA PRO A 101 -6.12 -6.93 2.27
C PRO A 101 -5.24 -5.77 2.80
N PRO A 102 -5.66 -4.50 2.64
CA PRO A 102 -4.86 -3.33 3.05
C PRO A 102 -4.43 -3.35 4.52
N ILE A 103 -5.27 -3.88 5.40
CA ILE A 103 -4.98 -4.01 6.84
C ILE A 103 -3.79 -4.95 7.14
N ILE A 104 -3.56 -5.97 6.29
CA ILE A 104 -2.45 -6.94 6.47
C ILE A 104 -1.10 -6.29 6.22
N VAL A 105 -1.01 -5.38 5.26
CA VAL A 105 0.21 -4.66 4.91
C VAL A 105 0.34 -3.32 5.63
N GLY A 106 -0.61 -2.99 6.53
CA GLY A 106 -0.52 -1.79 7.36
C GLY A 106 -0.82 -0.49 6.63
N LEU A 107 -1.56 -0.53 5.53
CA LEU A 107 -1.96 0.68 4.81
C LEU A 107 -2.98 1.49 5.61
N SER A 108 -2.90 2.82 5.52
CA SER A 108 -3.69 3.75 6.33
C SER A 108 -5.20 3.55 6.22
N GLU A 109 -5.71 3.24 5.02
CA GLU A 109 -7.14 2.94 4.81
C GLU A 109 -7.59 1.66 5.52
N GLY A 110 -6.71 0.64 5.59
CA GLY A 110 -6.98 -0.59 6.34
C GLY A 110 -6.93 -0.36 7.85
N LEU A 111 -6.03 0.48 8.32
CA LEU A 111 -5.83 0.77 9.74
C LEU A 111 -6.90 1.69 10.32
N ALA A 112 -7.50 2.59 9.53
CA ALA A 112 -8.52 3.53 9.98
C ALA A 112 -9.77 2.84 10.58
N SER A 113 -10.06 1.61 10.15
CA SER A 113 -11.17 0.77 10.63
C SER A 113 -10.69 -0.53 11.29
N ALA A 114 -9.41 -0.62 11.65
CA ALA A 114 -8.82 -1.83 12.19
C ALA A 114 -9.35 -2.14 13.61
N THR A 115 -9.94 -3.32 13.75
CA THR A 115 -10.28 -3.94 15.02
C THR A 115 -9.66 -5.33 15.07
N TYR A 116 -9.55 -5.93 16.24
CA TYR A 116 -9.07 -7.31 16.37
C TYR A 116 -9.89 -8.29 15.51
N SER A 117 -11.20 -8.11 15.50
CA SER A 117 -12.11 -8.96 14.70
C SER A 117 -11.87 -8.80 13.20
N ASN A 118 -11.75 -7.56 12.71
CA ASN A 118 -11.52 -7.29 11.29
C ASN A 118 -10.15 -7.80 10.83
N TYR A 119 -9.14 -7.73 11.68
CA TYR A 119 -7.81 -8.24 11.36
C TYR A 119 -7.81 -9.77 11.22
N ALA A 120 -8.47 -10.48 12.13
CA ALA A 120 -8.60 -11.94 12.05
C ALA A 120 -9.35 -12.36 10.77
N GLN A 121 -10.45 -11.67 10.44
CA GLN A 121 -11.19 -11.94 9.19
C GLN A 121 -10.36 -11.61 7.94
N ALA A 122 -9.59 -10.54 7.95
CA ALA A 122 -8.71 -10.19 6.85
C ALA A 122 -7.62 -11.26 6.63
N ARG A 123 -7.06 -11.80 7.72
CA ARG A 123 -6.10 -12.93 7.66
C ARG A 123 -6.71 -14.17 7.02
N ARG A 124 -7.91 -14.56 7.44
CA ARG A 124 -8.65 -15.71 6.84
C ARG A 124 -8.90 -15.48 5.36
N ARG A 125 -9.41 -14.29 5.01
CA ARG A 125 -9.66 -13.93 3.61
C ARG A 125 -8.38 -13.95 2.76
N PHE A 126 -7.27 -13.49 3.30
CA PHE A 126 -5.97 -13.54 2.63
C PHE A 126 -5.49 -14.98 2.44
N ALA A 127 -5.63 -15.80 3.48
CA ALA A 127 -5.29 -17.23 3.42
C ALA A 127 -6.10 -17.94 2.33
N ASP A 128 -7.42 -17.83 2.39
CA ASP A 128 -8.34 -18.60 1.53
C ASP A 128 -8.36 -18.07 0.09
N GLY A 129 -8.39 -16.75 -0.06
CA GLY A 129 -8.54 -16.11 -1.37
C GLY A 129 -7.25 -15.95 -2.16
N THR A 130 -6.10 -15.94 -1.49
CA THR A 130 -4.82 -15.63 -2.13
C THR A 130 -3.79 -16.72 -1.90
N MET A 131 -3.48 -17.06 -0.65
CA MET A 131 -2.35 -17.94 -0.34
C MET A 131 -2.61 -19.40 -0.72
N HIS A 132 -3.77 -19.94 -0.35
CA HIS A 132 -4.11 -21.32 -0.69
C HIS A 132 -4.17 -21.57 -2.21
N PRO A 133 -4.84 -20.74 -3.04
CA PRO A 133 -4.79 -20.88 -4.49
C PRO A 133 -3.39 -20.75 -5.07
N LEU A 134 -2.56 -19.84 -4.53
CA LEU A 134 -1.17 -19.66 -4.96
C LEU A 134 -0.35 -20.93 -4.72
N TRP A 135 -0.45 -21.50 -3.51
CA TRP A 135 0.26 -22.74 -3.16
C TRP A 135 -0.25 -23.95 -3.93
N GLN A 136 -1.57 -24.04 -4.19
CA GLN A 136 -2.15 -25.08 -5.05
C GLN A 136 -1.58 -25.00 -6.46
N ASN A 137 -1.52 -23.79 -7.04
CA ASN A 137 -0.94 -23.58 -8.35
C ASN A 137 0.54 -23.94 -8.38
N ALA A 138 1.30 -23.53 -7.37
CA ALA A 138 2.72 -23.88 -7.25
C ALA A 138 2.91 -25.39 -7.14
N ALA A 139 2.15 -26.07 -6.26
CA ALA A 139 2.20 -27.53 -6.15
C ALA A 139 1.85 -28.24 -7.47
N GLY A 140 0.83 -27.75 -8.20
CA GLY A 140 0.46 -28.24 -9.51
C GLY A 140 1.56 -28.05 -10.58
N CYS A 141 2.26 -26.91 -10.55
CA CYS A 141 3.40 -26.67 -11.43
C CYS A 141 4.56 -27.63 -11.12
N PHE A 142 4.90 -27.79 -9.84
CA PHE A 142 5.97 -28.70 -9.42
C PHE A 142 5.63 -30.17 -9.67
N ALA A 143 4.37 -30.56 -9.62
CA ALA A 143 3.94 -31.92 -9.93
C ALA A 143 4.27 -32.36 -11.37
N ASN A 144 4.48 -31.41 -12.28
CA ASN A 144 4.92 -31.71 -13.65
C ASN A 144 6.43 -32.02 -13.73
N ILE A 145 7.19 -31.66 -12.70
CA ILE A 145 8.67 -31.82 -12.67
C ILE A 145 9.05 -32.97 -11.77
N VAL A 146 8.34 -33.13 -10.65
CA VAL A 146 8.60 -34.18 -9.64
C VAL A 146 7.81 -35.43 -10.02
N GLN A 147 8.51 -36.55 -10.21
CA GLN A 147 7.84 -37.84 -10.48
C GLN A 147 7.04 -38.28 -9.26
N SER A 148 5.79 -38.64 -9.47
CA SER A 148 4.95 -39.21 -8.41
C SER A 148 5.47 -40.58 -8.00
N PRO A 149 5.61 -40.90 -6.71
CA PRO A 149 6.04 -42.20 -6.24
C PRO A 149 4.96 -43.31 -6.40
N GLY A 150 3.74 -42.95 -6.79
CA GLY A 150 2.64 -43.88 -7.05
C GLY A 150 1.46 -43.22 -7.75
N ALA A 151 0.54 -44.03 -8.27
CA ALA A 151 -0.60 -43.56 -9.06
C ALA A 151 -1.60 -42.71 -8.22
N ASP A 152 -1.72 -42.99 -6.92
CA ASP A 152 -2.66 -42.32 -6.01
C ASP A 152 -1.99 -41.23 -5.15
N VAL A 153 -0.74 -40.87 -5.45
CA VAL A 153 0.03 -39.87 -4.70
C VAL A 153 0.15 -38.59 -5.52
N ARG A 154 -0.19 -37.47 -4.91
CA ARG A 154 0.00 -36.15 -5.51
C ARG A 154 0.90 -35.26 -4.67
N LEU A 155 1.63 -34.39 -5.32
CA LEU A 155 2.36 -33.33 -4.66
C LEU A 155 1.36 -32.30 -4.11
N TRP A 156 1.54 -31.94 -2.84
CA TRP A 156 0.70 -30.97 -2.16
C TRP A 156 1.53 -30.09 -1.24
N TYR A 157 0.99 -28.93 -0.87
CA TYR A 157 1.64 -28.07 0.11
C TYR A 157 1.18 -28.40 1.54
N ASP A 158 2.06 -28.15 2.52
CA ASP A 158 1.72 -28.24 3.94
C ASP A 158 1.69 -26.83 4.55
N SER A 159 0.53 -26.41 5.03
CA SER A 159 0.31 -25.09 5.65
C SER A 159 0.23 -25.15 7.18
N ARG A 160 0.40 -26.34 7.79
CA ARG A 160 0.20 -26.55 9.24
C ARG A 160 1.20 -25.76 10.09
N ASP A 161 2.40 -25.53 9.57
CA ASP A 161 3.47 -24.79 10.27
C ASP A 161 3.49 -23.29 9.99
N VAL A 162 2.52 -22.77 9.22
CA VAL A 162 2.40 -21.34 8.97
C VAL A 162 1.65 -20.67 10.11
N PRO A 163 2.33 -19.91 11.02
CA PRO A 163 1.72 -19.43 12.26
C PRO A 163 0.49 -18.56 12.06
N PHE A 164 0.49 -17.75 10.98
CA PHE A 164 -0.60 -16.82 10.75
C PHE A 164 -1.88 -17.50 10.23
N LEU A 165 -1.80 -18.76 9.76
CA LEU A 165 -2.92 -19.59 9.31
C LEU A 165 -3.48 -20.47 10.42
N ARG A 166 -2.78 -20.60 11.53
CA ARG A 166 -3.29 -21.38 12.66
C ARG A 166 -4.54 -20.72 13.18
N GLU A 167 -5.57 -21.51 13.33
CA GLU A 167 -6.78 -21.09 14.03
C GLU A 167 -6.41 -20.63 15.44
N ASP A 168 -7.05 -19.56 15.90
CA ASP A 168 -6.87 -19.15 17.28
C ASP A 168 -7.24 -20.33 18.18
N GLN A 169 -6.44 -20.64 19.19
CA GLN A 169 -6.65 -21.80 20.05
C GLN A 169 -8.07 -21.79 20.68
N LYS A 170 -8.64 -20.60 20.86
CA LYS A 170 -10.04 -20.45 21.29
C LYS A 170 -11.03 -20.93 20.25
N ASP A 171 -10.84 -20.53 18.98
CA ASP A 171 -11.73 -20.95 17.87
C ASP A 171 -11.67 -22.48 17.71
N ALA A 172 -10.47 -23.05 17.76
CA ALA A 172 -10.29 -24.50 17.69
C ALA A 172 -11.00 -25.24 18.86
N ALA A 173 -10.87 -24.72 20.07
CA ALA A 173 -11.55 -25.28 21.25
C ALA A 173 -13.09 -25.14 21.17
N GLU A 174 -13.60 -24.04 20.64
CA GLU A 174 -15.06 -23.83 20.42
C GLU A 174 -15.61 -24.78 19.35
N ILE A 175 -14.88 -24.96 18.24
CA ILE A 175 -15.24 -25.91 17.18
C ILE A 175 -15.26 -27.32 17.74
N GLN A 176 -14.24 -27.72 18.49
CA GLN A 176 -14.18 -29.05 19.10
C GLN A 176 -15.31 -29.28 20.10
N LYS A 177 -15.67 -28.27 20.89
CA LYS A 177 -16.81 -28.34 21.82
C LYS A 177 -18.14 -28.48 21.07
N ALA A 178 -18.31 -27.72 19.98
CA ALA A 178 -19.51 -27.80 19.14
C ALA A 178 -19.64 -29.17 18.45
N GLN A 179 -18.54 -29.72 17.94
CA GLN A 179 -18.50 -31.05 17.36
C GLN A 179 -18.84 -32.14 18.39
N ALA A 180 -18.26 -32.09 19.58
CA ALA A 180 -18.57 -33.01 20.65
C ALA A 180 -20.05 -32.94 21.08
N ALA A 181 -20.63 -31.75 21.14
CA ALA A 181 -22.04 -31.56 21.43
C ALA A 181 -22.94 -32.16 20.32
N THR A 182 -22.56 -31.98 19.06
CA THR A 182 -23.25 -32.52 17.89
C THR A 182 -23.23 -34.07 17.92
N ILE A 183 -22.06 -34.67 18.16
CA ILE A 183 -21.89 -36.12 18.27
C ILE A 183 -22.75 -36.68 19.40
N ASN A 184 -22.71 -36.06 20.58
CA ASN A 184 -23.54 -36.44 21.70
C ASN A 184 -25.04 -36.35 21.36
N GLY A 185 -25.45 -35.28 20.69
CA GLY A 185 -26.84 -35.12 20.22
C GLY A 185 -27.31 -36.24 19.27
N LEU A 186 -26.42 -36.60 18.32
CA LEU A 186 -26.70 -37.71 17.39
C LEU A 186 -26.79 -39.06 18.09
N ILE A 187 -25.88 -39.36 19.03
CA ILE A 187 -25.92 -40.60 19.82
C ILE A 187 -27.21 -40.68 20.66
N MET A 188 -27.59 -39.57 21.31
CA MET A 188 -28.83 -39.50 22.09
C MET A 188 -30.09 -39.67 21.21
N ALA A 189 -30.01 -39.23 19.94
CA ALA A 189 -31.07 -39.44 18.96
C ALA A 189 -31.10 -40.88 18.36
N GLY A 190 -30.22 -41.79 18.81
CA GLY A 190 -30.22 -43.19 18.40
C GLY A 190 -29.31 -43.52 17.20
N PHE A 191 -28.47 -42.58 16.75
CA PHE A 191 -27.46 -42.85 15.72
C PHE A 191 -26.32 -43.67 16.32
N LYS A 192 -25.81 -44.64 15.57
CA LYS A 192 -24.64 -45.44 16.00
C LYS A 192 -23.36 -44.58 15.91
N PRO A 193 -22.41 -44.74 16.85
CA PRO A 193 -21.18 -43.97 16.85
C PRO A 193 -20.29 -44.13 15.59
N GLU A 194 -20.47 -45.24 14.85
CA GLU A 194 -19.76 -45.53 13.60
C GLU A 194 -20.29 -44.72 12.40
N GLY A 195 -21.41 -43.99 12.54
CA GLY A 195 -22.02 -43.15 11.50
C GLY A 195 -22.22 -41.69 11.90
N ALA A 196 -21.66 -41.26 13.02
CA ALA A 196 -21.79 -39.88 13.53
C ALA A 196 -20.55 -39.02 13.26
#